data_30328558417b8d4028c3dff571a28db9
#
_entry.id   30328558417b8d4028c3dff571a28db9
#
_cell.length_a   1.000
_cell.length_b   1.000
_cell.length_c   1.000
_cell.angle_alpha   90.00
_cell.angle_beta   90.00
_cell.angle_gamma   90.00
#
_symmetry.space_group_name_H-M   'P 1'
#
loop_
_entity.id
_entity.type
_entity.pdbx_description
1 polymer ?
#
loop_
_entity_poly.entity_id
_entity_poly.type
_entity_poly.pdbx_seq_one_letter_code
_entity_poly.pdbx_strand_id
1 'polypeptide(L)'
;MIQVCRRIVVGFLFLASVTQLFSQAPKSYHPGDIQQMLNKLNVLGTALYVAAHPDDENTRLIAYLSNEKLLRTAYLSATRGDGGQNLIGTEIREGLGIIRTQELLGARRIDGGKQFFSRANDFGYSKHPDETLKVWDKDQVLSDFVRVIRQFKPDMLITRFDTTAGVTHGHHTTSA
;
A
#
# COMPACT_ATOMS: atom_id res chain seq x y z
N MET A 1 -49.28 21.64 -5.26
CA MET A 1 -48.12 22.53 -5.09
C MET A 1 -47.04 21.91 -4.19
N ILE A 2 -47.36 21.43 -3.01
CA ILE A 2 -46.40 20.84 -2.04
C ILE A 2 -45.66 19.60 -2.59
N GLN A 3 -46.31 18.70 -3.32
CA GLN A 3 -45.66 17.50 -3.90
C GLN A 3 -44.67 17.82 -5.02
N VAL A 4 -44.91 18.88 -5.79
CA VAL A 4 -44.01 19.31 -6.87
C VAL A 4 -42.75 19.93 -6.26
N CYS A 5 -42.91 20.81 -5.24
CA CYS A 5 -41.76 21.35 -4.50
C CYS A 5 -40.88 20.24 -3.85
N ARG A 6 -41.51 19.22 -3.27
CA ARG A 6 -40.79 18.10 -2.66
C ARG A 6 -39.98 17.29 -3.69
N ARG A 7 -40.52 17.07 -4.89
CA ARG A 7 -39.79 16.38 -5.98
C ARG A 7 -38.63 17.20 -6.53
N ILE A 8 -38.79 18.54 -6.62
CA ILE A 8 -37.71 19.44 -7.05
C ILE A 8 -36.62 19.50 -6.03
N VAL A 9 -36.92 19.56 -4.72
CA VAL A 9 -35.93 19.57 -3.64
C VAL A 9 -35.16 18.24 -3.59
N VAL A 10 -35.81 17.09 -3.73
CA VAL A 10 -35.17 15.77 -3.78
C VAL A 10 -34.28 15.64 -5.02
N GLY A 11 -34.75 16.13 -6.19
CA GLY A 11 -33.93 16.14 -7.41
C GLY A 11 -32.69 17.03 -7.29
N PHE A 12 -32.78 18.18 -6.62
CA PHE A 12 -31.66 19.09 -6.39
C PHE A 12 -30.66 18.52 -5.40
N LEU A 13 -31.11 17.82 -4.34
CA LEU A 13 -30.24 17.12 -3.39
C LEU A 13 -29.52 15.95 -4.06
N PHE A 14 -30.15 15.24 -5.00
CA PHE A 14 -29.51 14.16 -5.75
C PHE A 14 -28.47 14.69 -6.75
N LEU A 15 -28.69 15.80 -7.42
CA LEU A 15 -27.73 16.46 -8.29
C LEU A 15 -26.53 16.99 -7.49
N ALA A 16 -26.76 17.58 -6.31
CA ALA A 16 -25.69 18.11 -5.45
C ALA A 16 -24.78 17.01 -4.89
N SER A 17 -25.30 15.79 -4.66
CA SER A 17 -24.51 14.66 -4.20
C SER A 17 -23.63 14.03 -5.31
N VAL A 18 -24.03 14.16 -6.58
CA VAL A 18 -23.24 13.63 -7.71
C VAL A 18 -22.01 14.52 -8.00
N THR A 19 -22.05 15.81 -7.71
CA THR A 19 -20.91 16.71 -7.94
C THR A 19 -19.75 16.52 -6.97
N GLN A 20 -19.96 15.81 -5.86
CA GLN A 20 -18.89 15.50 -4.89
C GLN A 20 -18.04 14.28 -5.27
N LEU A 21 -18.44 13.50 -6.28
CA LEU A 21 -17.68 12.32 -6.73
C LEU A 21 -16.44 12.64 -7.58
N PHE A 22 -16.23 13.90 -7.96
CA PHE A 22 -15.04 14.37 -8.70
C PHE A 22 -13.99 15.02 -7.79
N SER A 23 -13.80 14.47 -6.62
CA SER A 23 -12.95 15.05 -5.57
C SER A 23 -11.44 14.96 -5.83
N GLN A 24 -10.98 14.33 -6.90
CA GLN A 24 -9.55 14.32 -7.23
C GLN A 24 -9.31 15.16 -8.48
N ALA A 25 -8.77 16.35 -8.28
CA ALA A 25 -8.24 17.14 -9.39
C ALA A 25 -7.21 16.30 -10.17
N PRO A 26 -7.21 16.35 -11.50
CA PRO A 26 -6.20 15.67 -12.30
C PRO A 26 -4.81 16.11 -11.83
N LYS A 27 -3.89 15.14 -11.71
CA LYS A 27 -2.52 15.43 -11.28
C LYS A 27 -1.88 16.40 -12.26
N SER A 28 -1.58 17.59 -11.79
CA SER A 28 -0.79 18.58 -12.54
C SER A 28 0.69 18.21 -12.40
N TYR A 29 1.40 18.08 -13.52
CA TYR A 29 2.83 17.80 -13.54
C TYR A 29 3.60 19.09 -13.74
N HIS A 30 4.60 19.34 -12.88
CA HIS A 30 5.56 20.41 -13.09
C HIS A 30 6.59 20.02 -14.15
N PRO A 31 7.26 20.97 -14.80
CA PRO A 31 8.31 20.67 -15.79
C PRO A 31 9.38 19.70 -15.27
N GLY A 32 9.76 19.82 -13.99
CA GLY A 32 10.71 18.92 -13.34
C GLY A 32 10.20 17.48 -13.25
N ASP A 33 8.90 17.27 -12.98
CA ASP A 33 8.29 15.94 -12.95
C ASP A 33 8.36 15.29 -14.35
N ILE A 34 8.05 16.09 -15.39
CA ILE A 34 8.09 15.62 -16.78
C ILE A 34 9.51 15.24 -17.16
N GLN A 35 10.49 16.08 -16.84
CA GLN A 35 11.90 15.79 -17.11
C GLN A 35 12.35 14.51 -16.40
N GLN A 36 11.98 14.32 -15.14
CA GLN A 36 12.31 13.11 -14.39
C GLN A 36 11.64 11.87 -15.01
N MET A 37 10.40 11.98 -15.45
CA MET A 37 9.70 10.88 -16.15
C MET A 37 10.39 10.50 -17.46
N LEU A 38 10.86 11.49 -18.23
CA LEU A 38 11.65 11.25 -19.45
C LEU A 38 12.98 10.56 -19.13
N ASN A 39 13.68 11.00 -18.08
CA ASN A 39 14.92 10.35 -17.65
C ASN A 39 14.70 8.89 -17.23
N LYS A 40 13.58 8.58 -16.58
CA LYS A 40 13.21 7.20 -16.20
C LYS A 40 13.06 6.25 -17.39
N LEU A 41 12.76 6.74 -18.59
CA LEU A 41 12.65 5.90 -19.78
C LEU A 41 13.97 5.24 -20.18
N ASN A 42 15.10 5.78 -19.73
CA ASN A 42 16.44 5.26 -20.01
C ASN A 42 16.92 4.23 -18.97
N VAL A 43 16.11 3.98 -17.91
CA VAL A 43 16.48 3.09 -16.80
C VAL A 43 15.48 1.93 -16.75
N LEU A 44 15.93 0.73 -17.07
CA LEU A 44 15.08 -0.47 -17.12
C LEU A 44 15.03 -1.23 -15.79
N GLY A 45 15.94 -0.93 -14.85
CA GLY A 45 16.06 -1.62 -13.57
C GLY A 45 14.79 -1.52 -12.70
N THR A 46 14.49 -2.60 -11.99
CA THR A 46 13.30 -2.72 -11.14
C THR A 46 13.64 -3.27 -9.75
N ALA A 47 13.07 -2.67 -8.70
CA ALA A 47 13.29 -3.10 -7.32
C ALA A 47 11.95 -3.28 -6.60
N LEU A 48 11.76 -4.42 -5.95
CA LEU A 48 10.61 -4.72 -5.10
C LEU A 48 11.07 -4.85 -3.64
N TYR A 49 10.60 -3.93 -2.80
CA TYR A 49 10.78 -4.01 -1.36
C TYR A 49 9.64 -4.81 -0.75
N VAL A 50 9.94 -5.72 0.16
CA VAL A 50 8.97 -6.64 0.79
C VAL A 50 9.07 -6.55 2.31
N ALA A 51 7.95 -6.39 2.99
CA ALA A 51 7.86 -6.50 4.44
C ALA A 51 6.42 -6.84 4.89
N ALA A 52 6.21 -6.98 6.20
CA ALA A 52 4.98 -7.48 6.76
C ALA A 52 3.86 -6.43 6.84
N HIS A 53 4.17 -5.23 7.32
CA HIS A 53 3.14 -4.22 7.68
C HIS A 53 3.39 -2.89 6.98
N PRO A 54 2.35 -2.02 6.91
CA PRO A 54 2.55 -0.59 6.67
C PRO A 54 3.47 -0.01 7.76
N ASP A 55 4.56 0.69 7.40
CA ASP A 55 5.63 1.24 8.26
C ASP A 55 6.93 0.41 8.34
N ASP A 56 6.91 -0.82 7.88
CA ASP A 56 8.14 -1.64 7.82
C ASP A 56 9.08 -1.23 6.68
N GLU A 57 8.57 -0.48 5.70
CA GLU A 57 9.39 -0.09 4.57
C GLU A 57 10.42 0.98 4.92
N ASN A 58 11.58 0.91 4.28
CA ASN A 58 12.54 1.99 4.29
C ASN A 58 12.15 3.03 3.23
N THR A 59 11.34 4.02 3.61
CA THR A 59 10.85 5.07 2.72
C THR A 59 11.98 5.87 2.05
N ARG A 60 13.10 6.08 2.77
CA ARG A 60 14.28 6.78 2.21
C ARG A 60 14.93 5.96 1.11
N LEU A 61 15.03 4.64 1.29
CA LEU A 61 15.58 3.74 0.26
C LEU A 61 14.66 3.69 -0.96
N ILE A 62 13.34 3.60 -0.76
CA ILE A 62 12.36 3.61 -1.86
C ILE A 62 12.46 4.94 -2.64
N ALA A 63 12.51 6.07 -1.95
CA ALA A 63 12.67 7.39 -2.56
C ALA A 63 14.00 7.49 -3.34
N TYR A 64 15.10 7.02 -2.77
CA TYR A 64 16.41 6.99 -3.42
C TYR A 64 16.40 6.14 -4.69
N LEU A 65 15.89 4.92 -4.61
CA LEU A 65 15.81 4.03 -5.77
C LEU A 65 14.89 4.59 -6.85
N SER A 66 13.76 5.16 -6.46
CA SER A 66 12.76 5.68 -7.40
C SER A 66 13.14 7.02 -8.02
N ASN A 67 13.70 7.96 -7.25
CA ASN A 67 13.87 9.34 -7.70
C ASN A 67 15.33 9.70 -8.04
N GLU A 68 16.31 9.05 -7.39
CA GLU A 68 17.73 9.27 -7.67
C GLU A 68 18.26 8.23 -8.66
N LYS A 69 18.00 6.94 -8.41
CA LYS A 69 18.42 5.86 -9.31
C LYS A 69 17.45 5.63 -10.46
N LEU A 70 16.30 6.27 -10.43
CA LEU A 70 15.27 6.23 -11.46
C LEU A 70 14.70 4.83 -11.72
N LEU A 71 14.91 3.87 -10.81
CA LEU A 71 14.40 2.51 -10.92
C LEU A 71 12.87 2.51 -10.80
N ARG A 72 12.24 1.59 -11.49
CA ARG A 72 10.85 1.25 -11.22
C ARG A 72 10.77 0.52 -9.89
N THR A 73 10.39 1.22 -8.84
CA THR A 73 10.40 0.71 -7.46
C THR A 73 9.00 0.44 -6.97
N ALA A 74 8.83 -0.60 -6.15
CA ALA A 74 7.57 -0.92 -5.49
C ALA A 74 7.79 -1.42 -4.06
N TYR A 75 6.73 -1.32 -3.26
CA TYR A 75 6.62 -1.93 -1.94
C TYR A 75 5.48 -2.94 -1.95
N LEU A 76 5.74 -4.15 -1.47
CA LEU A 76 4.75 -5.18 -1.16
C LEU A 76 4.67 -5.31 0.37
N SER A 77 3.57 -4.86 0.95
CA SER A 77 3.21 -5.14 2.34
C SER A 77 2.39 -6.41 2.40
N ALA A 78 2.74 -7.34 3.27
CA ALA A 78 1.96 -8.57 3.44
C ALA A 78 0.55 -8.25 3.94
N THR A 79 0.43 -7.40 4.95
CA THR A 79 -0.85 -6.99 5.55
C THR A 79 -1.20 -5.53 5.24
N ARG A 80 -2.37 -5.11 5.69
CA ARG A 80 -2.79 -3.69 5.69
C ARG A 80 -2.65 -3.02 7.04
N GLY A 81 -2.06 -3.71 8.04
CA GLY A 81 -1.91 -3.18 9.39
C GLY A 81 -3.22 -3.08 10.16
N ASP A 82 -4.21 -3.86 9.79
CA ASP A 82 -5.55 -3.89 10.37
C ASP A 82 -5.57 -4.46 11.80
N GLY A 83 -4.55 -5.26 12.18
CA GLY A 83 -4.36 -5.76 13.55
C GLY A 83 -3.53 -4.84 14.46
N GLY A 84 -3.05 -3.71 13.94
CA GLY A 84 -2.23 -2.75 14.69
C GLY A 84 -3.03 -1.90 15.68
N GLN A 85 -2.31 -0.99 16.34
CA GLN A 85 -2.89 0.01 17.25
C GLN A 85 -3.17 1.32 16.51
N ASN A 86 -4.28 1.98 16.87
CA ASN A 86 -4.59 3.33 16.44
C ASN A 86 -4.40 4.28 17.63
N LEU A 87 -3.37 5.12 17.59
CA LEU A 87 -3.06 6.07 18.65
C LEU A 87 -3.75 7.43 18.45
N ILE A 88 -4.42 7.65 17.33
CA ILE A 88 -4.98 8.95 16.92
C ILE A 88 -6.50 8.91 16.91
N GLY A 89 -7.08 7.79 16.52
CA GLY A 89 -8.53 7.61 16.34
C GLY A 89 -9.07 6.39 17.05
N THR A 90 -10.32 6.09 16.76
CA THR A 90 -11.08 4.98 17.37
C THR A 90 -11.19 3.77 16.41
N GLU A 91 -10.76 3.95 15.17
CA GLU A 91 -10.86 2.91 14.15
C GLU A 91 -9.92 1.75 14.47
N ILE A 92 -10.46 0.54 14.40
CA ILE A 92 -9.76 -0.72 14.59
C ILE A 92 -10.10 -1.67 13.43
N ARG A 93 -9.34 -2.75 13.29
CA ARG A 93 -9.56 -3.79 12.29
C ARG A 93 -9.68 -3.21 10.86
N GLU A 94 -10.71 -3.54 10.13
CA GLU A 94 -10.91 -3.13 8.73
C GLU A 94 -10.88 -1.61 8.55
N GLY A 95 -11.43 -0.85 9.51
CA GLY A 95 -11.39 0.61 9.50
C GLY A 95 -9.96 1.15 9.58
N LEU A 96 -9.15 0.59 10.47
CA LEU A 96 -7.73 0.91 10.57
C LEU A 96 -6.97 0.50 9.31
N GLY A 97 -7.24 -0.68 8.77
CA GLY A 97 -6.63 -1.17 7.53
C GLY A 97 -6.89 -0.26 6.33
N ILE A 98 -8.08 0.35 6.25
CA ILE A 98 -8.40 1.35 5.22
C ILE A 98 -7.54 2.60 5.42
N ILE A 99 -7.44 3.12 6.64
CA ILE A 99 -6.64 4.31 6.96
C ILE A 99 -5.17 4.04 6.59
N ARG A 100 -4.58 2.97 7.09
CA ARG A 100 -3.17 2.63 6.84
C ARG A 100 -2.88 2.35 5.37
N THR A 101 -3.83 1.80 4.64
CA THR A 101 -3.74 1.69 3.18
C THR A 101 -3.61 3.08 2.53
N GLN A 102 -4.42 4.07 2.95
CA GLN A 102 -4.36 5.42 2.40
C GLN A 102 -3.07 6.15 2.79
N GLU A 103 -2.54 5.91 3.99
CA GLU A 103 -1.24 6.41 4.44
C GLU A 103 -0.12 5.91 3.53
N LEU A 104 -0.06 4.60 3.25
CA LEU A 104 0.93 4.03 2.33
C LEU A 104 0.78 4.58 0.91
N LEU A 105 -0.44 4.71 0.41
CA LEU A 105 -0.67 5.33 -0.90
C LEU A 105 -0.24 6.80 -0.91
N GLY A 106 -0.40 7.49 0.23
CA GLY A 106 0.13 8.85 0.43
C GLY A 106 1.66 8.89 0.35
N ALA A 107 2.34 8.00 1.06
CA ALA A 107 3.79 7.86 1.04
C ALA A 107 4.30 7.56 -0.39
N ARG A 108 3.66 6.66 -1.11
CA ARG A 108 4.02 6.30 -2.52
C ARG A 108 3.88 7.48 -3.48
N ARG A 109 2.94 8.40 -3.24
CA ARG A 109 2.84 9.64 -4.05
C ARG A 109 4.04 10.55 -3.88
N ILE A 110 4.71 10.50 -2.72
CA ILE A 110 5.88 11.32 -2.41
C ILE A 110 7.18 10.64 -2.84
N ASP A 111 7.36 9.34 -2.48
CA ASP A 111 8.60 8.62 -2.75
C ASP A 111 8.68 8.03 -4.17
N GLY A 112 7.58 8.05 -4.92
CA GLY A 112 7.53 7.61 -6.31
C GLY A 112 7.45 6.09 -6.50
N GLY A 113 7.35 5.31 -5.43
CA GLY A 113 7.14 3.86 -5.48
C GLY A 113 5.70 3.47 -5.84
N LYS A 114 5.50 2.21 -6.19
CA LYS A 114 4.18 1.58 -6.31
C LYS A 114 3.86 0.80 -5.05
N GLN A 115 2.58 0.66 -4.71
CA GLN A 115 2.12 -0.11 -3.56
C GLN A 115 1.42 -1.38 -4.01
N PHE A 116 1.78 -2.51 -3.38
CA PHE A 116 1.09 -3.79 -3.46
C PHE A 116 0.76 -4.30 -2.06
N PHE A 117 -0.26 -5.14 -1.98
CA PHE A 117 -0.67 -5.85 -0.78
C PHE A 117 -0.96 -7.30 -1.11
N SER A 118 -0.73 -8.19 -0.16
CA SER A 118 -1.31 -9.51 -0.17
C SER A 118 -2.67 -9.50 0.55
N ARG A 119 -3.30 -10.65 0.67
CA ARG A 119 -4.53 -10.87 1.45
C ARG A 119 -4.29 -11.19 2.91
N ALA A 120 -3.03 -11.25 3.35
CA ALA A 120 -2.71 -11.62 4.71
C ALA A 120 -3.39 -10.67 5.71
N ASN A 121 -4.08 -11.24 6.68
CA ASN A 121 -4.74 -10.48 7.74
C ASN A 121 -3.75 -10.18 8.86
N ASP A 122 -3.68 -8.94 9.28
CA ASP A 122 -2.93 -8.57 10.48
C ASP A 122 -3.80 -8.89 11.71
N PHE A 123 -3.32 -9.78 12.55
CA PHE A 123 -4.02 -10.18 13.78
C PHE A 123 -3.29 -9.74 15.05
N GLY A 124 -2.35 -8.79 14.91
CA GLY A 124 -1.53 -8.30 16.00
C GLY A 124 -0.23 -9.10 16.16
N TYR A 125 0.29 -9.10 17.38
CA TYR A 125 1.60 -9.70 17.65
C TYR A 125 1.58 -11.23 17.56
N SER A 126 2.56 -11.79 16.85
CA SER A 126 2.93 -13.20 16.87
C SER A 126 4.41 -13.36 17.16
N LYS A 127 4.79 -14.39 17.91
CA LYS A 127 6.18 -14.59 18.33
C LYS A 127 7.01 -15.36 17.30
N HIS A 128 6.38 -16.32 16.64
CA HIS A 128 7.03 -17.21 15.69
C HIS A 128 6.28 -17.31 14.35
N PRO A 129 6.96 -17.62 13.24
CA PRO A 129 6.34 -17.84 11.94
C PRO A 129 5.23 -18.90 11.97
N ASP A 130 5.40 -19.97 12.76
CA ASP A 130 4.41 -21.04 12.88
C ASP A 130 3.08 -20.57 13.47
N GLU A 131 3.11 -19.54 14.34
CA GLU A 131 1.88 -18.91 14.84
C GLU A 131 1.21 -18.11 13.74
N THR A 132 2.00 -17.38 12.96
CA THR A 132 1.52 -16.60 11.82
C THR A 132 0.88 -17.52 10.77
N LEU A 133 1.54 -18.60 10.40
CA LEU A 133 1.07 -19.55 9.39
C LEU A 133 -0.14 -20.37 9.82
N LYS A 134 -0.50 -20.39 11.11
CA LYS A 134 -1.80 -20.96 11.57
C LYS A 134 -2.98 -20.05 11.21
N VAL A 135 -2.75 -18.75 11.11
CA VAL A 135 -3.78 -17.76 10.78
C VAL A 135 -3.76 -17.41 9.29
N TRP A 136 -2.55 -17.23 8.74
CA TRP A 136 -2.39 -17.02 7.31
C TRP A 136 -2.48 -18.34 6.56
N ASP A 137 -3.34 -18.39 5.58
CA ASP A 137 -3.29 -19.48 4.61
C ASP A 137 -2.01 -19.33 3.78
N LYS A 138 -1.02 -20.18 4.09
CA LYS A 138 0.31 -20.13 3.49
C LYS A 138 0.26 -20.12 1.97
N ASP A 139 -0.53 -21.02 1.39
CA ASP A 139 -0.55 -21.20 -0.07
C ASP A 139 -1.19 -20.00 -0.76
N GLN A 140 -2.23 -19.43 -0.17
CA GLN A 140 -2.89 -18.25 -0.71
C GLN A 140 -2.02 -17.01 -0.59
N VAL A 141 -1.37 -16.79 0.56
CA VAL A 141 -0.46 -15.63 0.75
C VAL A 141 0.75 -15.76 -0.15
N LEU A 142 1.36 -16.96 -0.24
CA LEU A 142 2.46 -17.24 -1.18
C LEU A 142 2.03 -16.98 -2.62
N SER A 143 0.82 -17.39 -3.01
CA SER A 143 0.26 -17.14 -4.35
C SER A 143 0.16 -15.62 -4.64
N ASP A 144 -0.23 -14.81 -3.65
CA ASP A 144 -0.28 -13.35 -3.80
C ASP A 144 1.11 -12.75 -4.01
N PHE A 145 2.11 -13.18 -3.25
CA PHE A 145 3.50 -12.75 -3.41
C PHE A 145 4.04 -13.12 -4.80
N VAL A 146 3.86 -14.38 -5.20
CA VAL A 146 4.26 -14.85 -6.53
C VAL A 146 3.56 -14.08 -7.64
N ARG A 147 2.26 -13.78 -7.48
CA ARG A 147 1.50 -12.96 -8.42
C ARG A 147 2.11 -11.56 -8.57
N VAL A 148 2.44 -10.89 -7.45
CA VAL A 148 3.05 -9.56 -7.48
C VAL A 148 4.43 -9.62 -8.15
N ILE A 149 5.28 -10.61 -7.79
CA ILE A 149 6.61 -10.80 -8.41
C ILE A 149 6.47 -11.00 -9.92
N ARG A 150 5.57 -11.87 -10.37
CA ARG A 150 5.34 -12.12 -11.81
C ARG A 150 4.76 -10.91 -12.54
N GLN A 151 3.90 -10.14 -11.89
CA GLN A 151 3.31 -8.92 -12.46
C GLN A 151 4.32 -7.77 -12.52
N PHE A 152 5.07 -7.57 -11.46
CA PHE A 152 6.02 -6.47 -11.33
C PHE A 152 7.35 -6.78 -12.02
N LYS A 153 7.79 -8.06 -12.03
CA LYS A 153 9.05 -8.54 -12.63
C LYS A 153 10.25 -7.78 -12.09
N PRO A 154 10.54 -7.85 -10.77
CA PRO A 154 11.68 -7.15 -10.20
C PRO A 154 13.00 -7.83 -10.61
N ASP A 155 14.03 -7.00 -10.88
CA ASP A 155 15.41 -7.48 -11.01
C ASP A 155 16.04 -7.69 -9.63
N MET A 156 15.54 -6.97 -8.62
CA MET A 156 16.03 -7.03 -7.25
C MET A 156 14.85 -7.12 -6.27
N LEU A 157 14.93 -8.11 -5.37
CA LEU A 157 14.08 -8.22 -4.19
C LEU A 157 14.86 -7.77 -2.95
N ILE A 158 14.22 -6.92 -2.15
CA ILE A 158 14.79 -6.41 -0.90
C ILE A 158 13.85 -6.80 0.23
N THR A 159 14.29 -7.63 1.16
CA THR A 159 13.54 -7.93 2.38
C THR A 159 14.05 -7.07 3.53
N ARG A 160 13.14 -6.65 4.41
CA ARG A 160 13.48 -5.86 5.61
C ARG A 160 14.05 -6.73 6.70
N PHE A 161 13.49 -7.91 6.85
CA PHE A 161 13.71 -8.77 8.00
C PHE A 161 14.47 -10.04 7.62
N ASP A 162 15.05 -10.67 8.65
CA ASP A 162 15.69 -11.96 8.57
C ASP A 162 14.64 -13.09 8.61
N THR A 163 14.96 -14.20 7.98
CA THR A 163 14.17 -15.44 8.04
C THR A 163 14.37 -16.22 9.33
N THR A 164 15.28 -15.80 10.22
CA THR A 164 15.57 -16.47 11.48
C THR A 164 14.45 -16.28 12.49
N ALA A 165 13.79 -17.37 12.86
CA ALA A 165 12.71 -17.36 13.83
C ALA A 165 13.16 -16.86 15.21
N GLY A 166 12.32 -16.07 15.89
CA GLY A 166 12.53 -15.58 17.25
C GLY A 166 13.39 -14.33 17.38
N VAL A 167 13.94 -13.81 16.29
CA VAL A 167 14.70 -12.54 16.28
C VAL A 167 13.77 -11.32 16.16
N THR A 168 12.67 -11.48 15.44
CA THR A 168 11.68 -10.44 15.19
C THR A 168 10.25 -10.97 15.37
N HIS A 169 9.27 -10.11 15.16
CA HIS A 169 7.85 -10.49 15.10
C HIS A 169 7.59 -11.60 14.07
N GLY A 170 6.71 -12.55 14.38
CA GLY A 170 6.41 -13.68 13.50
C GLY A 170 5.96 -13.28 12.10
N HIS A 171 5.18 -12.22 11.95
CA HIS A 171 4.79 -11.68 10.63
C HIS A 171 6.03 -11.23 9.84
N HIS A 172 7.00 -10.56 10.49
CA HIS A 172 8.23 -10.09 9.86
C HIS A 172 9.03 -11.26 9.28
N THR A 173 9.28 -12.27 10.09
CA THR A 173 10.02 -13.47 9.66
C THR A 173 9.25 -14.24 8.58
N THR A 174 7.90 -14.29 8.67
CA THR A 174 7.08 -14.99 7.66
C THR A 174 7.07 -14.26 6.32
N SER A 175 7.18 -12.93 6.31
CA SER A 175 7.20 -12.13 5.09
C SER A 175 8.56 -12.09 4.39
N ALA A 176 9.62 -12.45 5.09
CA ALA A 176 11.00 -12.52 4.58
C ALA A 176 11.27 -13.81 3.82
#